data_5f43376fbc3d0ea33962d08a89b42c5b
#
_entry.id   5f43376fbc3d0ea33962d08a89b42c5b
#
_cell.length_a   1.000
_cell.length_b   1.000
_cell.length_c   1.000
_cell.angle_alpha   90.00
_cell.angle_beta   90.00
_cell.angle_gamma   90.00
#
_symmetry.space_group_name_H-M   'P 1'
#
loop_
_entity.id
_entity.type
_entity.pdbx_description
1 polymer ?
#
loop_
_entity_poly.entity_id
_entity_poly.type
_entity_poly.pdbx_seq_one_letter_code
_entity_poly.pdbx_strand_id
1 'polypeptide(L)'
;MTLKGTVQAVLLTQDPHLLGATRHTAITADLHGLVGDKHYGMTYASDAHVQNLHPLGTEIRNDRQITIISEEEMAQVAATLNIPEIKPEWMCANLLLAGIPNLTQLPPSTRLFFSQGTVVVVYLENLPCSNVGNIIQRHYGRPGLSEQFVKAALHKRGLLACVEKAGIIAAGDSFRSEIPVQVIYPVA
;
A
#
# COMPACT_ATOMS: atom_id res chain seq x y z
N MET A 1 -1.31 14.92 15.26
CA MET A 1 -2.36 15.39 14.32
C MET A 1 -3.21 14.20 13.92
N THR A 2 -4.54 14.33 13.96
CA THR A 2 -5.47 13.25 13.63
C THR A 2 -6.24 13.60 12.36
N LEU A 3 -6.24 12.71 11.35
CA LEU A 3 -7.06 12.80 10.16
C LEU A 3 -8.06 11.64 10.15
N LYS A 4 -9.15 11.77 9.39
CA LYS A 4 -10.19 10.73 9.26
C LYS A 4 -10.38 10.38 7.80
N GLY A 5 -10.66 9.12 7.52
CA GLY A 5 -10.91 8.61 6.17
C GLY A 5 -11.83 7.40 6.17
N THR A 6 -12.03 6.84 5.00
CA THR A 6 -12.89 5.68 4.74
C THR A 6 -12.15 4.62 3.91
N VAL A 7 -12.50 3.35 4.12
CA VAL A 7 -12.01 2.21 3.35
C VAL A 7 -12.91 2.04 2.14
N GLN A 8 -12.41 2.33 0.95
CA GLN A 8 -13.14 2.20 -0.31
C GLN A 8 -13.16 0.76 -0.83
N ALA A 9 -12.05 0.04 -0.61
CA ALA A 9 -11.96 -1.37 -0.95
C ALA A 9 -10.93 -2.08 -0.08
N VAL A 10 -11.18 -3.37 0.14
CA VAL A 10 -10.25 -4.33 0.72
C VAL A 10 -9.96 -5.44 -0.29
N LEU A 11 -8.68 -5.78 -0.47
CA LEU A 11 -8.23 -6.69 -1.53
C LEU A 11 -7.16 -7.65 -0.99
N LEU A 12 -7.12 -8.85 -1.57
CA LEU A 12 -6.05 -9.83 -1.33
C LEU A 12 -5.40 -10.26 -2.64
N THR A 13 -4.11 -10.44 -2.62
CA THR A 13 -3.36 -11.15 -3.66
C THR A 13 -3.02 -12.54 -3.11
N GLN A 14 -3.75 -13.56 -3.54
CA GLN A 14 -3.60 -14.92 -3.00
C GLN A 14 -2.52 -15.72 -3.73
N ASP A 15 -2.38 -15.51 -5.04
CA ASP A 15 -1.35 -16.19 -5.84
C ASP A 15 -0.02 -15.43 -5.76
N PRO A 16 1.07 -16.06 -5.28
CA PRO A 16 2.37 -15.43 -5.17
C PRO A 16 2.98 -15.01 -6.53
N HIS A 17 2.55 -15.63 -7.62
CA HIS A 17 3.03 -15.34 -8.98
C HIS A 17 2.24 -14.23 -9.68
N LEU A 18 1.09 -13.84 -9.14
CA LEU A 18 0.27 -12.77 -9.69
C LEU A 18 0.51 -11.44 -8.96
N LEU A 19 0.36 -10.35 -9.70
CA LEU A 19 0.34 -8.99 -9.16
C LEU A 19 -1.09 -8.45 -9.01
N GLY A 20 -2.08 -9.13 -9.59
CA GLY A 20 -3.49 -8.76 -9.49
C GLY A 20 -4.07 -9.14 -8.12
N ALA A 21 -4.91 -8.26 -7.59
CA ALA A 21 -5.63 -8.49 -6.35
C ALA A 21 -7.13 -8.67 -6.60
N THR A 22 -7.82 -9.39 -5.72
CA THR A 22 -9.28 -9.58 -5.77
C THR A 22 -9.94 -8.84 -4.62
N ARG A 23 -11.12 -8.25 -4.88
CA ARG A 23 -11.90 -7.54 -3.86
C ARG A 23 -12.60 -8.52 -2.93
N HIS A 24 -12.68 -8.11 -1.67
CA HIS A 24 -13.43 -8.77 -0.60
C HIS A 24 -14.34 -7.73 0.09
N THR A 25 -15.37 -8.20 0.79
CA THR A 25 -16.22 -7.32 1.61
C THR A 25 -15.53 -6.96 2.92
N ALA A 26 -14.77 -7.91 3.48
CA ALA A 26 -13.99 -7.73 4.69
C ALA A 26 -12.78 -8.70 4.68
N ILE A 27 -11.76 -8.35 5.43
CA ILE A 27 -10.52 -9.14 5.59
C ILE A 27 -10.19 -9.24 7.07
N THR A 28 -9.80 -10.44 7.52
CA THR A 28 -9.23 -10.64 8.86
C THR A 28 -7.75 -10.25 8.83
N ALA A 29 -7.34 -9.48 9.83
CA ALA A 29 -5.96 -9.07 10.05
C ALA A 29 -5.47 -9.61 11.41
N ASP A 30 -4.27 -10.16 11.44
CA ASP A 30 -3.56 -10.52 12.65
C ASP A 30 -2.10 -10.03 12.60
N LEU A 31 -1.29 -10.37 13.60
CA LEU A 31 0.11 -9.89 13.66
C LEU A 31 0.99 -10.41 12.51
N HIS A 32 0.54 -11.41 11.77
CA HIS A 32 1.23 -11.90 10.57
C HIS A 32 0.83 -11.12 9.31
N GLY A 33 -0.20 -10.27 9.38
CA GLY A 33 -0.71 -9.50 8.25
C GLY A 33 -2.17 -9.81 7.91
N LEU A 34 -2.53 -9.75 6.64
CA LEU A 34 -3.88 -10.04 6.15
C LEU A 34 -4.02 -11.53 5.83
N VAL A 35 -4.94 -12.21 6.51
CA VAL A 35 -5.14 -13.65 6.37
C VAL A 35 -5.50 -13.99 4.92
N GLY A 36 -4.71 -14.86 4.30
CA GLY A 36 -4.88 -15.30 2.91
C GLY A 36 -4.17 -14.45 1.87
N ASP A 37 -3.47 -13.38 2.26
CA ASP A 37 -2.62 -12.62 1.33
C ASP A 37 -1.25 -13.28 1.17
N LYS A 38 -0.62 -13.13 0.01
CA LYS A 38 0.72 -13.67 -0.27
C LYS A 38 1.83 -13.08 0.60
N HIS A 39 1.60 -11.90 1.17
CA HIS A 39 2.56 -11.25 2.09
C HIS A 39 2.31 -11.59 3.56
N TYR A 40 1.43 -12.56 3.83
CA TYR A 40 1.13 -13.02 5.18
C TYR A 40 2.34 -13.72 5.80
N GLY A 41 2.86 -13.20 6.90
CA GLY A 41 4.00 -13.75 7.65
C GLY A 41 4.64 -12.73 8.58
N MET A 42 5.18 -13.18 9.72
CA MET A 42 5.95 -12.34 10.64
C MET A 42 7.32 -11.99 10.06
N THR A 43 7.86 -12.86 9.23
CA THR A 43 9.14 -12.72 8.56
C THR A 43 8.99 -13.00 7.07
N TYR A 44 9.96 -12.58 6.28
CA TYR A 44 10.10 -12.95 4.87
C TYR A 44 11.58 -13.00 4.48
N ALA A 45 11.90 -13.72 3.41
CA ALA A 45 13.24 -13.71 2.84
C ALA A 45 13.47 -12.39 2.10
N SER A 46 14.53 -11.65 2.48
CA SER A 46 14.87 -10.36 1.88
C SER A 46 15.00 -10.45 0.36
N ASP A 47 14.45 -9.46 -0.33
CA ASP A 47 14.41 -9.35 -1.78
C ASP A 47 15.24 -8.15 -2.30
N ALA A 48 15.18 -7.91 -3.60
CA ALA A 48 15.91 -6.82 -4.25
C ALA A 48 15.56 -5.41 -3.73
N HIS A 49 14.40 -5.23 -3.07
CA HIS A 49 14.01 -3.92 -2.54
C HIS A 49 14.78 -3.53 -1.28
N VAL A 50 15.37 -4.49 -0.59
CA VAL A 50 16.13 -4.27 0.66
C VAL A 50 17.57 -4.81 0.58
N GLN A 51 18.05 -5.15 -0.61
CA GLN A 51 19.40 -5.73 -0.81
C GLN A 51 20.55 -4.80 -0.40
N ASN A 52 20.30 -3.50 -0.29
CA ASN A 52 21.26 -2.53 0.25
C ASN A 52 21.41 -2.61 1.78
N LEU A 53 20.46 -3.25 2.46
CA LEU A 53 20.45 -3.42 3.92
C LEU A 53 20.77 -4.86 4.34
N HIS A 54 20.30 -5.84 3.56
CA HIS A 54 20.43 -7.27 3.87
C HIS A 54 20.80 -8.07 2.62
N PRO A 55 21.70 -9.06 2.72
CA PRO A 55 21.92 -10.02 1.63
C PRO A 55 20.62 -10.68 1.20
N LEU A 56 20.48 -10.96 -0.11
CA LEU A 56 19.28 -11.63 -0.65
C LEU A 56 19.03 -12.97 0.06
N GLY A 57 17.76 -13.23 0.39
CA GLY A 57 17.33 -14.46 1.06
C GLY A 57 17.54 -14.47 2.58
N THR A 58 18.05 -13.39 3.18
CA THR A 58 18.14 -13.26 4.64
C THR A 58 16.72 -13.20 5.22
N GLU A 59 16.44 -14.02 6.23
CA GLU A 59 15.17 -13.93 6.95
C GLU A 59 15.14 -12.66 7.80
N ILE A 60 14.17 -11.78 7.52
CA ILE A 60 13.98 -10.50 8.21
C ILE A 60 12.54 -10.30 8.60
N ARG A 61 12.29 -9.38 9.54
CA ARG A 61 10.93 -8.98 9.94
C ARG A 61 10.13 -8.48 8.73
N ASN A 62 8.87 -8.86 8.66
CA ASN A 62 7.96 -8.40 7.62
C ASN A 62 7.20 -7.14 8.05
N ASP A 63 7.77 -5.98 7.75
CA ASP A 63 7.11 -4.68 7.94
C ASP A 63 6.32 -4.24 6.68
N ARG A 64 6.23 -5.12 5.66
CA ARG A 64 5.60 -4.90 4.35
C ARG A 64 4.40 -5.81 4.12
N GLN A 65 3.65 -6.11 5.20
CA GLN A 65 2.50 -7.03 5.17
C GLN A 65 1.32 -6.48 4.36
N ILE A 66 1.19 -5.15 4.26
CA ILE A 66 0.03 -4.46 3.69
C ILE A 66 0.48 -3.38 2.73
N THR A 67 -0.10 -3.34 1.54
CA THR A 67 0.00 -2.23 0.60
C THR A 67 -1.27 -1.38 0.65
N ILE A 68 -1.11 -0.10 0.96
CA ILE A 68 -2.19 0.89 1.07
C ILE A 68 -2.06 1.90 -0.05
N ILE A 69 -3.16 2.22 -0.74
CA ILE A 69 -3.21 3.25 -1.79
C ILE A 69 -4.35 4.24 -1.53
N SER A 70 -4.23 5.45 -2.07
CA SER A 70 -5.25 6.50 -1.99
C SER A 70 -6.06 6.57 -3.28
N GLU A 71 -7.39 6.66 -3.14
CA GLU A 71 -8.30 6.88 -4.26
C GLU A 71 -7.99 8.21 -4.98
N GLU A 72 -7.74 9.27 -4.22
CA GLU A 72 -7.45 10.60 -4.73
C GLU A 72 -6.09 10.65 -5.48
N GLU A 73 -5.07 9.99 -4.93
CA GLU A 73 -3.75 9.95 -5.57
C GLU A 73 -3.80 9.09 -6.84
N MET A 74 -4.53 7.96 -6.84
CA MET A 74 -4.71 7.16 -8.06
C MET A 74 -5.45 7.94 -9.14
N ALA A 75 -6.47 8.73 -8.78
CA ALA A 75 -7.17 9.61 -9.73
C ALA A 75 -6.22 10.68 -10.31
N GLN A 76 -5.34 11.29 -9.49
CA GLN A 76 -4.34 12.25 -9.94
C GLN A 76 -3.33 11.62 -10.91
N VAL A 77 -2.87 10.39 -10.61
CA VAL A 77 -1.94 9.65 -11.48
C VAL A 77 -2.63 9.31 -12.81
N ALA A 78 -3.87 8.84 -12.79
CA ALA A 78 -4.65 8.56 -13.99
C ALA A 78 -4.82 9.81 -14.87
N ALA A 79 -5.16 10.94 -14.27
CA ALA A 79 -5.27 12.22 -14.97
C ALA A 79 -3.94 12.65 -15.60
N THR A 80 -2.82 12.53 -14.87
CA THR A 80 -1.47 12.83 -15.38
C THR A 80 -1.10 11.96 -16.58
N LEU A 81 -1.54 10.71 -16.57
CA LEU A 81 -1.29 9.75 -17.64
C LEU A 81 -2.28 9.88 -18.81
N ASN A 82 -3.29 10.73 -18.68
CA ASN A 82 -4.40 10.85 -19.63
C ASN A 82 -5.03 9.47 -19.94
N ILE A 83 -5.42 8.76 -18.85
CA ILE A 83 -6.18 7.50 -18.88
C ILE A 83 -7.42 7.62 -17.99
N PRO A 84 -8.49 6.85 -18.27
CA PRO A 84 -9.75 6.95 -17.52
C PRO A 84 -9.63 6.67 -16.03
N GLU A 85 -8.88 5.61 -15.65
CA GLU A 85 -8.75 5.15 -14.26
C GLU A 85 -7.49 4.30 -14.05
N ILE A 86 -7.12 4.09 -12.78
CA ILE A 86 -6.22 3.02 -12.35
C ILE A 86 -6.97 2.20 -11.31
N LYS A 87 -7.24 0.93 -11.61
CA LYS A 87 -7.95 0.05 -10.68
C LYS A 87 -7.03 -0.44 -9.57
N PRO A 88 -7.51 -0.50 -8.32
CA PRO A 88 -6.71 -1.00 -7.19
C PRO A 88 -6.26 -2.46 -7.38
N GLU A 89 -7.02 -3.25 -8.14
CA GLU A 89 -6.69 -4.63 -8.50
C GLU A 89 -5.38 -4.75 -9.29
N TRP A 90 -5.01 -3.71 -10.04
CA TRP A 90 -3.76 -3.69 -10.83
C TRP A 90 -2.54 -3.29 -10.00
N MET A 91 -2.78 -2.76 -8.81
CA MET A 91 -1.76 -2.12 -7.97
C MET A 91 -1.11 -3.05 -6.96
N CYS A 92 -1.45 -4.35 -6.93
CA CYS A 92 -1.06 -5.25 -5.85
C CYS A 92 -1.37 -4.61 -4.47
N ALA A 93 -2.55 -3.98 -4.37
CA ALA A 93 -2.98 -3.24 -3.20
C ALA A 93 -3.88 -4.10 -2.32
N ASN A 94 -3.81 -3.89 -1.02
CA ASN A 94 -4.68 -4.52 -0.04
C ASN A 94 -5.79 -3.58 0.43
N LEU A 95 -5.47 -2.29 0.60
CA LEU A 95 -6.43 -1.29 1.05
C LEU A 95 -6.45 -0.11 0.08
N LEU A 96 -7.64 0.24 -0.42
CA LEU A 96 -7.92 1.52 -1.07
C LEU A 96 -8.59 2.42 -0.04
N LEU A 97 -7.93 3.51 0.32
CA LEU A 97 -8.40 4.47 1.31
C LEU A 97 -8.75 5.81 0.64
N ALA A 98 -9.69 6.55 1.22
CA ALA A 98 -10.04 7.90 0.83
C ALA A 98 -10.15 8.84 2.03
N GLY A 99 -10.07 10.15 1.78
CA GLY A 99 -10.25 11.21 2.77
C GLY A 99 -8.97 11.68 3.46
N ILE A 100 -7.82 11.10 3.14
CA ILE A 100 -6.53 11.56 3.66
C ILE A 100 -5.75 12.26 2.53
N PRO A 101 -5.60 13.59 2.58
CA PRO A 101 -4.79 14.32 1.60
C PRO A 101 -3.33 13.86 1.62
N ASN A 102 -2.76 13.62 0.43
CA ASN A 102 -1.37 13.17 0.26
C ASN A 102 -1.03 11.94 1.14
N LEU A 103 -1.89 10.93 1.11
CA LEU A 103 -1.79 9.73 1.95
C LEU A 103 -0.39 9.10 1.87
N THR A 104 0.20 9.03 0.69
CA THR A 104 1.55 8.45 0.47
C THR A 104 2.65 9.19 1.24
N GLN A 105 2.42 10.44 1.64
CA GLN A 105 3.38 11.24 2.41
C GLN A 105 3.21 11.11 3.94
N LEU A 106 2.30 10.26 4.42
CA LEU A 106 2.21 9.98 5.84
C LEU A 106 3.55 9.40 6.34
N PRO A 107 4.10 9.96 7.43
CA PRO A 107 5.41 9.53 7.90
C PRO A 107 5.36 8.12 8.49
N PRO A 108 6.50 7.41 8.50
CA PRO A 108 6.65 6.16 9.23
C PRO A 108 6.15 6.26 10.68
N SER A 109 5.65 5.16 11.22
CA SER A 109 5.03 5.07 12.56
C SER A 109 3.68 5.79 12.69
N THR A 110 3.10 6.33 11.61
CA THR A 110 1.69 6.75 11.61
C THR A 110 0.81 5.52 11.86
N ARG A 111 -0.12 5.63 12.80
CA ARG A 111 -1.09 4.57 13.10
C ARG A 111 -2.43 4.85 12.44
N LEU A 112 -2.99 3.83 11.81
CA LEU A 112 -4.34 3.85 11.26
C LEU A 112 -5.23 2.95 12.13
N PHE A 113 -6.22 3.55 12.79
CA PHE A 113 -7.17 2.88 13.67
C PHE A 113 -8.48 2.67 12.94
N PHE A 114 -8.77 1.45 12.58
CA PHE A 114 -10.01 1.08 11.88
C PHE A 114 -11.16 0.87 12.86
N SER A 115 -12.40 1.14 12.41
CA SER A 115 -13.61 1.12 13.25
C SER A 115 -13.88 -0.23 13.90
N GLN A 116 -13.45 -1.34 13.29
CA GLN A 116 -13.60 -2.70 13.83
C GLN A 116 -12.39 -3.17 14.67
N GLY A 117 -11.55 -2.23 15.11
CA GLY A 117 -10.54 -2.46 16.13
C GLY A 117 -9.16 -2.83 15.63
N THR A 118 -8.97 -3.08 14.34
CA THR A 118 -7.64 -3.28 13.75
C THR A 118 -6.81 -2.00 13.85
N VAL A 119 -5.51 -2.15 14.12
CA VAL A 119 -4.55 -1.06 14.06
C VAL A 119 -3.41 -1.46 13.11
N VAL A 120 -3.11 -0.59 12.17
CA VAL A 120 -2.04 -0.75 11.19
C VAL A 120 -1.04 0.37 11.36
N VAL A 121 0.24 0.05 11.28
CA VAL A 121 1.35 1.01 11.38
C VAL A 121 2.01 1.19 10.02
N VAL A 122 2.11 2.42 9.56
CA VAL A 122 2.84 2.79 8.35
C VAL A 122 4.33 2.53 8.55
N TYR A 123 4.92 1.77 7.64
CA TYR A 123 6.35 1.48 7.62
C TYR A 123 7.10 2.51 6.78
N LEU A 124 6.77 2.61 5.48
CA LEU A 124 7.38 3.57 4.57
C LEU A 124 6.55 3.74 3.29
N GLU A 125 6.99 4.67 2.44
CA GLU A 125 6.44 4.85 1.10
C GLU A 125 6.66 3.59 0.25
N ASN A 126 5.64 3.20 -0.51
CA ASN A 126 5.75 2.16 -1.52
C ASN A 126 6.13 2.80 -2.86
N LEU A 127 7.34 2.59 -3.31
CA LEU A 127 7.82 3.21 -4.55
C LEU A 127 7.15 2.59 -5.80
N PRO A 128 6.86 3.39 -6.83
CA PRO A 128 6.34 2.88 -8.09
C PRO A 128 7.36 2.01 -8.82
N CYS A 129 6.90 0.95 -9.45
CA CYS A 129 7.75 0.02 -10.20
C CYS A 129 7.19 -0.29 -11.59
N SER A 130 8.06 -0.76 -12.48
CA SER A 130 7.71 -1.15 -13.84
C SER A 130 6.74 -2.34 -13.89
N ASN A 131 6.74 -3.22 -12.89
CA ASN A 131 5.83 -4.37 -12.86
C ASN A 131 4.36 -3.92 -12.86
N VAL A 132 3.99 -2.98 -12.00
CA VAL A 132 2.66 -2.36 -11.99
C VAL A 132 2.43 -1.54 -13.26
N GLY A 133 3.42 -0.74 -13.67
CA GLY A 133 3.35 0.02 -14.92
C GLY A 133 3.06 -0.85 -16.15
N ASN A 134 3.65 -2.05 -16.22
CA ASN A 134 3.41 -3.01 -17.31
C ASN A 134 1.99 -3.58 -17.29
N ILE A 135 1.37 -3.74 -16.11
CA ILE A 135 -0.05 -4.15 -16.02
C ILE A 135 -0.93 -3.07 -16.63
N ILE A 136 -0.73 -1.81 -16.21
CA ILE A 136 -1.49 -0.66 -16.70
C ILE A 136 -1.27 -0.49 -18.21
N GLN A 137 -0.02 -0.58 -18.69
CA GLN A 137 0.30 -0.51 -20.12
C GLN A 137 -0.40 -1.59 -20.95
N ARG A 138 -0.40 -2.84 -20.47
CA ARG A 138 -1.09 -3.94 -21.17
C ARG A 138 -2.60 -3.72 -21.23
N HIS A 139 -3.18 -3.23 -20.12
CA HIS A 139 -4.63 -2.96 -20.06
C HIS A 139 -5.06 -1.92 -21.08
N TYR A 140 -4.30 -0.83 -21.22
CA TYR A 140 -4.62 0.25 -22.16
C TYR A 140 -4.03 0.07 -23.57
N GLY A 141 -3.21 -0.95 -23.80
CA GLY A 141 -2.55 -1.19 -25.08
C GLY A 141 -1.67 -0.02 -25.58
N ARG A 142 -1.18 0.83 -24.65
CA ARG A 142 -0.44 2.07 -24.96
C ARG A 142 1.05 1.93 -24.60
N PRO A 143 1.95 1.76 -25.61
CA PRO A 143 3.39 1.68 -25.38
C PRO A 143 3.94 2.90 -24.64
N GLY A 144 4.93 2.69 -23.76
CA GLY A 144 5.57 3.73 -22.96
C GLY A 144 4.79 4.15 -21.72
N LEU A 145 3.56 3.63 -21.50
CA LEU A 145 2.75 3.96 -20.34
C LEU A 145 3.36 3.45 -19.02
N SER A 146 4.09 2.33 -19.08
CA SER A 146 4.79 1.77 -17.90
C SER A 146 5.80 2.76 -17.32
N GLU A 147 6.64 3.35 -18.15
CA GLU A 147 7.64 4.33 -17.73
C GLU A 147 7.00 5.65 -17.27
N GLN A 148 5.93 6.07 -17.99
CA GLN A 148 5.16 7.25 -17.59
C GLN A 148 4.51 7.05 -16.23
N PHE A 149 3.96 5.85 -15.94
CA PHE A 149 3.40 5.51 -14.63
C PHE A 149 4.43 5.63 -13.52
N VAL A 150 5.63 5.08 -13.70
CA VAL A 150 6.69 5.16 -12.67
C VAL A 150 7.01 6.60 -12.31
N LYS A 151 7.05 7.49 -13.31
CA LYS A 151 7.29 8.94 -13.08
C LYS A 151 6.08 9.62 -12.43
N ALA A 152 4.87 9.38 -12.92
CA ALA A 152 3.66 10.04 -12.44
C ALA A 152 3.25 9.60 -11.03
N ALA A 153 3.55 8.35 -10.65
CA ALA A 153 3.19 7.79 -9.37
C ALA A 153 4.24 8.01 -8.26
N LEU A 154 5.33 8.70 -8.55
CA LEU A 154 6.32 9.07 -7.53
C LEU A 154 5.65 9.92 -6.44
N HIS A 155 5.81 9.51 -5.17
CA HIS A 155 5.14 10.07 -3.98
C HIS A 155 3.60 10.00 -4.00
N LYS A 156 3.05 9.07 -4.83
CA LYS A 156 1.59 8.81 -4.94
C LYS A 156 1.25 7.33 -5.09
N ARG A 157 2.28 6.43 -5.04
CA ARG A 157 2.07 4.99 -5.21
C ARG A 157 1.42 4.34 -4.00
N GLY A 158 1.48 4.98 -2.84
CA GLY A 158 0.93 4.50 -1.57
C GLY A 158 1.98 4.14 -0.54
N LEU A 159 1.58 3.36 0.43
CA LEU A 159 2.33 3.03 1.63
C LEU A 159 2.49 1.53 1.79
N LEU A 160 3.57 1.14 2.47
CA LEU A 160 3.75 -0.18 3.06
C LEU A 160 3.49 -0.10 4.55
N ALA A 161 2.86 -1.12 5.12
CA ALA A 161 2.44 -1.13 6.51
C ALA A 161 2.42 -2.55 7.08
N CYS A 162 2.35 -2.65 8.41
CA CYS A 162 2.16 -3.90 9.13
C CYS A 162 1.05 -3.80 10.17
N VAL A 163 0.53 -4.94 10.60
CA VAL A 163 -0.53 -5.00 11.63
C VAL A 163 0.10 -4.87 13.01
N GLU A 164 -0.36 -3.88 13.80
CA GLU A 164 -0.02 -3.70 15.22
C GLU A 164 -1.05 -4.37 16.14
N LYS A 165 -2.32 -4.35 15.74
CA LYS A 165 -3.42 -4.97 16.50
C LYS A 165 -4.37 -5.71 15.58
N ALA A 166 -4.62 -6.96 15.90
CA ALA A 166 -5.54 -7.83 15.18
C ALA A 166 -6.99 -7.31 15.20
N GLY A 167 -7.75 -7.67 14.16
CA GLY A 167 -9.17 -7.34 14.00
C GLY A 167 -9.66 -7.59 12.60
N ILE A 168 -10.68 -6.87 12.18
CA ILE A 168 -11.27 -6.94 10.84
C ILE A 168 -11.13 -5.57 10.19
N ILE A 169 -10.97 -5.55 8.87
CA ILE A 169 -11.07 -4.35 8.03
C ILE A 169 -12.09 -4.66 6.94
N ALA A 170 -13.12 -3.82 6.81
CA ALA A 170 -14.17 -3.99 5.82
C ALA A 170 -14.27 -2.77 4.89
N ALA A 171 -14.75 -3.00 3.67
CA ALA A 171 -15.14 -1.91 2.79
C ALA A 171 -16.28 -1.10 3.45
N GLY A 172 -16.17 0.23 3.41
CA GLY A 172 -17.08 1.14 4.10
C GLY A 172 -16.69 1.49 5.54
N ASP A 173 -15.70 0.82 6.13
CA ASP A 173 -15.22 1.19 7.46
C ASP A 173 -14.66 2.62 7.47
N SER A 174 -14.89 3.31 8.58
CA SER A 174 -14.14 4.52 8.88
C SER A 174 -12.82 4.18 9.57
N PHE A 175 -11.85 5.06 9.40
CA PHE A 175 -10.61 5.00 10.17
C PHE A 175 -10.15 6.40 10.55
N ARG A 176 -9.30 6.47 11.57
CA ARG A 176 -8.56 7.68 11.92
C ARG A 176 -7.06 7.40 11.89
N SER A 177 -6.29 8.39 11.48
CA SER A 177 -4.84 8.35 11.58
C SER A 177 -4.35 9.10 12.82
N GLU A 178 -3.26 8.63 13.42
CA GLU A 178 -2.48 9.38 14.38
C GLU A 178 -1.06 9.53 13.85
N ILE A 179 -0.73 10.77 13.47
CA ILE A 179 0.58 11.12 12.93
C ILE A 179 1.50 11.42 14.10
N PRO A 180 2.65 10.71 14.23
CA PRO A 180 3.62 10.99 15.29
C PRO A 180 4.26 12.36 15.13
N VAL A 181 4.79 12.90 16.22
CA VAL A 181 5.61 14.12 16.17
C VAL A 181 6.84 13.85 15.31
N GLN A 182 7.07 14.72 14.32
CA GLN A 182 8.22 14.64 13.43
C GLN A 182 9.32 15.57 13.91
N VAL A 183 10.49 14.99 14.17
CA VAL A 183 11.72 15.75 14.40
C VAL A 183 12.68 15.38 13.28
N ILE A 184 13.03 16.38 12.46
CA ILE A 184 13.98 16.17 11.36
C ILE A 184 15.36 15.98 11.98
N TYR A 185 16.02 14.86 11.68
CA TYR A 185 17.41 14.65 12.06
C TYR A 185 18.30 15.66 11.32
N PRO A 186 19.05 16.50 12.02
CA PRO A 186 19.94 17.45 11.35
C PRO A 186 21.08 16.69 10.67
N VAL A 187 21.10 16.75 9.35
CA VAL A 187 22.25 16.26 8.57
C VAL A 187 23.26 17.39 8.55
N ALA A 188 24.47 17.16 9.10
CA ALA A 188 25.57 18.11 9.09
C ALA A 188 26.19 18.23 7.69
#